data_a2b4f75da6e76fef2d11ce544f23b325
#
_entry.id   a2b4f75da6e76fef2d11ce544f23b325
#
_cell.length_a   1.000
_cell.length_b   1.000
_cell.length_c   1.000
_cell.angle_alpha   90.00
_cell.angle_beta   90.00
_cell.angle_gamma   90.00
#
_symmetry.space_group_name_H-M   'P 1'
#
loop_
_entity.id
_entity.type
_entity.pdbx_description
1 polymer ?
#
loop_
_entity_poly.entity_id
_entity_poly.type
_entity_poly.pdbx_seq_one_letter_code
_entity_poly.pdbx_strand_id
1 'polypeptide(L)'
;MRKTVLVQAIACALLSSAAQAAVKVEDKTFNTAANMLAYTEFELSGEPLAEALGLDLDVLDANRADEPTPFDFAAGIESYEYSEEAMYALNYQSGMGPHLVNGPQNQARGGTLADLGKRVLAMAEAVCFPADEIPQGMYPLSLPYASANPEFAQAVNATPVNGDQITIKTAKGNEKSVKTQVPAYFRDYATLRWSGSDNLLVPAAVGGILLKEVMWSQDFLGGMHVAETDEEVEAASATMDQDSKHKLGVSAADGFNGMMLTEQSIDKLAILQGQLGFDGKTLGAKITPQYDPAKGVVYFPHQVKVTETSKNDAGAIGKLEVVDGSAQLRDAWMLLWPLSEFYAFSDQRTANTNQNPAFHAVFDGAPFAAAPAANQTNDLGKAVAGSDAFSLALNLSNLTFKNLQALHFEPKAGTLVDSWQAGKQAGHVTTFDAAYALVALQIFQRAQDALPVGYAAGDNGELNLKTPQGEQAIALVRKQADFILANLKGKNGLVHDGLTLGGKLDAGQSIDAQFAAIRGLTAAFLATSDAKYRTAARELFIAADKAYFNAKAGTWLAGKQGEYTPWTQAAISGALRS
;
A
#
# COMPACT_ATOMS: atom_id res chain seq x y z
N MET A 1 -37.86 -14.91 14.44
CA MET A 1 -38.45 -13.69 15.01
C MET A 1 -37.42 -12.62 15.39
N ARG A 2 -36.21 -12.92 15.92
CA ARG A 2 -35.21 -11.88 16.25
C ARG A 2 -34.48 -11.27 15.04
N LYS A 3 -34.24 -12.03 13.98
CA LYS A 3 -33.59 -11.53 12.75
C LYS A 3 -34.47 -10.53 11.98
N THR A 4 -35.79 -10.77 11.92
CA THR A 4 -36.73 -9.87 11.21
C THR A 4 -36.88 -8.50 11.90
N VAL A 5 -36.71 -8.44 13.21
CA VAL A 5 -36.82 -7.18 13.97
C VAL A 5 -35.56 -6.32 13.77
N LEU A 6 -34.37 -6.93 13.60
CA LEU A 6 -33.14 -6.19 13.36
C LEU A 6 -33.13 -5.57 11.96
N VAL A 7 -33.53 -6.32 10.93
CA VAL A 7 -33.64 -5.83 9.55
C VAL A 7 -34.67 -4.71 9.44
N GLN A 8 -35.80 -4.81 10.12
CA GLN A 8 -36.78 -3.71 10.15
C GLN A 8 -36.29 -2.48 10.92
N ALA A 9 -35.51 -2.67 11.98
CA ALA A 9 -34.92 -1.55 12.72
C ALA A 9 -33.87 -0.79 11.89
N ILE A 10 -33.04 -1.50 11.12
CA ILE A 10 -32.05 -0.89 10.20
C ILE A 10 -32.75 -0.22 9.03
N ALA A 11 -33.74 -0.87 8.41
CA ALA A 11 -34.53 -0.28 7.33
C ALA A 11 -35.33 0.95 7.79
N CYS A 12 -35.88 0.96 9.00
CA CYS A 12 -36.56 2.12 9.56
C CYS A 12 -35.60 3.24 9.92
N ALA A 13 -34.38 2.95 10.37
CA ALA A 13 -33.35 3.96 10.61
C ALA A 13 -32.88 4.63 9.30
N LEU A 14 -32.81 3.87 8.21
CA LEU A 14 -32.46 4.39 6.87
C LEU A 14 -33.59 5.18 6.20
N LEU A 15 -34.87 4.83 6.48
CA LEU A 15 -36.02 5.54 5.92
C LEU A 15 -36.44 6.80 6.69
N SER A 16 -35.97 7.01 7.93
CA SER A 16 -36.25 8.21 8.72
C SER A 16 -35.26 9.36 8.50
N SER A 17 -34.22 9.16 7.68
CA SER A 17 -33.19 10.17 7.40
C SER A 17 -33.53 11.04 6.17
N ALA A 18 -34.71 11.57 6.06
CA ALA A 18 -35.03 12.60 5.05
C ALA A 18 -34.38 13.97 5.31
N ALA A 19 -33.29 14.00 6.06
CA ALA A 19 -32.35 15.10 6.10
C ALA A 19 -30.94 14.50 6.01
N GLN A 20 -30.61 13.84 4.89
CA GLN A 20 -29.21 13.67 4.51
C GLN A 20 -28.58 15.06 4.52
N ALA A 21 -27.66 15.29 5.44
CA ALA A 21 -26.79 16.42 5.33
C ALA A 21 -26.09 16.28 3.98
N ALA A 22 -26.43 17.15 3.02
CA ALA A 22 -25.84 17.07 1.70
C ALA A 22 -24.32 17.25 1.86
N VAL A 23 -23.56 16.21 1.52
CA VAL A 23 -22.10 16.30 1.50
C VAL A 23 -21.73 17.26 0.39
N LYS A 24 -21.02 18.32 0.72
CA LYS A 24 -20.50 19.28 -0.24
C LYS A 24 -19.03 18.99 -0.48
N VAL A 25 -18.68 18.69 -1.71
CA VAL A 25 -17.29 18.60 -2.13
C VAL A 25 -16.74 20.02 -2.32
N GLU A 26 -15.78 20.40 -1.50
CA GLU A 26 -15.16 21.75 -1.54
C GLU A 26 -13.83 21.76 -2.29
N ASP A 27 -13.07 20.67 -2.23
CA ASP A 27 -11.83 20.48 -2.99
C ASP A 27 -11.93 19.22 -3.85
N LYS A 28 -11.50 19.31 -5.09
CA LYS A 28 -11.46 18.21 -6.04
C LYS A 28 -10.03 17.72 -6.32
N THR A 29 -9.04 18.35 -5.70
CA THR A 29 -7.65 17.95 -5.86
C THR A 29 -7.44 16.59 -5.22
N PHE A 30 -7.00 15.63 -6.01
CA PHE A 30 -6.66 14.31 -5.53
C PHE A 30 -5.28 14.36 -4.88
N ASN A 31 -5.21 14.18 -3.57
CA ASN A 31 -3.97 13.97 -2.84
C ASN A 31 -3.68 12.47 -2.79
N THR A 32 -2.67 12.04 -3.50
CA THR A 32 -2.37 10.61 -3.69
C THR A 32 -2.14 9.88 -2.37
N ALA A 33 -1.30 10.41 -1.49
CA ALA A 33 -1.01 9.77 -0.20
C ALA A 33 -2.27 9.62 0.66
N ALA A 34 -3.05 10.69 0.79
CA ALA A 34 -4.25 10.71 1.61
C ALA A 34 -5.35 9.78 1.09
N ASN A 35 -5.59 9.82 -0.23
CA ASN A 35 -6.64 9.00 -0.84
C ASN A 35 -6.24 7.51 -0.84
N MET A 36 -4.99 7.18 -1.12
CA MET A 36 -4.55 5.79 -1.09
C MET A 36 -4.60 5.19 0.31
N LEU A 37 -4.23 5.95 1.34
CA LEU A 37 -4.40 5.49 2.72
C LEU A 37 -5.89 5.31 3.07
N ALA A 38 -6.76 6.24 2.64
CA ALA A 38 -8.19 6.14 2.87
C ALA A 38 -8.79 4.90 2.20
N TYR A 39 -8.45 4.64 0.95
CA TYR A 39 -8.89 3.44 0.24
C TYR A 39 -8.40 2.16 0.94
N THR A 40 -7.12 2.11 1.34
CA THR A 40 -6.57 0.94 2.02
C THR A 40 -7.25 0.66 3.36
N GLU A 41 -7.38 1.66 4.23
CA GLU A 41 -7.99 1.45 5.54
C GLU A 41 -9.51 1.18 5.43
N PHE A 42 -10.17 1.72 4.42
CA PHE A 42 -11.59 1.49 4.18
C PHE A 42 -11.85 0.08 3.64
N GLU A 43 -11.09 -0.37 2.67
CA GLU A 43 -11.15 -1.72 2.11
C GLU A 43 -10.92 -2.78 3.20
N LEU A 44 -9.85 -2.64 3.97
CA LEU A 44 -9.58 -3.54 5.10
C LEU A 44 -10.68 -3.54 6.17
N SER A 45 -11.57 -2.54 6.17
CA SER A 45 -12.73 -2.45 7.05
C SER A 45 -13.99 -3.06 6.46
N GLY A 46 -13.97 -3.44 5.18
CA GLY A 46 -15.09 -4.00 4.45
C GLY A 46 -15.18 -5.52 4.55
N GLU A 47 -14.98 -6.16 3.43
CA GLU A 47 -15.08 -7.62 3.28
C GLU A 47 -14.27 -8.41 4.30
N PRO A 48 -12.97 -8.15 4.53
CA PRO A 48 -12.20 -8.92 5.53
C PRO A 48 -12.75 -8.80 6.95
N LEU A 49 -13.38 -7.68 7.29
CA LEU A 49 -14.05 -7.54 8.59
C LEU A 49 -15.36 -8.31 8.62
N ALA A 50 -16.11 -8.30 7.52
CA ALA A 50 -17.36 -9.05 7.41
C ALA A 50 -17.11 -10.56 7.57
N GLU A 51 -16.10 -11.10 6.91
CA GLU A 51 -15.64 -12.48 7.05
C GLU A 51 -15.21 -12.80 8.49
N ALA A 52 -14.38 -11.93 9.09
CA ALA A 52 -13.95 -12.09 10.47
C ALA A 52 -15.11 -12.09 11.49
N LEU A 53 -16.23 -11.45 11.14
CA LEU A 53 -17.46 -11.47 11.91
C LEU A 53 -18.35 -12.69 11.61
N GLY A 54 -17.92 -13.56 10.69
CA GLY A 54 -18.68 -14.76 10.28
C GLY A 54 -19.93 -14.42 9.48
N LEU A 55 -19.93 -13.31 8.76
CA LEU A 55 -20.96 -12.99 7.80
C LEU A 55 -20.73 -13.84 6.55
N ASP A 56 -21.81 -14.42 6.05
CA ASP A 56 -21.78 -15.22 4.82
C ASP A 56 -21.88 -14.28 3.62
N LEU A 57 -20.76 -14.02 2.98
CA LEU A 57 -20.68 -13.13 1.82
C LEU A 57 -21.39 -13.73 0.61
N ASP A 58 -21.32 -15.05 0.42
CA ASP A 58 -22.02 -15.74 -0.68
C ASP A 58 -23.53 -15.56 -0.61
N VAL A 59 -24.09 -15.56 0.61
CA VAL A 59 -25.52 -15.26 0.81
C VAL A 59 -25.84 -13.81 0.49
N LEU A 60 -24.91 -12.90 0.70
CA LEU A 60 -25.05 -11.50 0.35
C LEU A 60 -25.00 -11.32 -1.17
N ASP A 61 -24.04 -11.94 -1.83
CA ASP A 61 -23.87 -11.92 -3.28
C ASP A 61 -25.02 -12.61 -4.01
N ALA A 62 -25.50 -13.73 -3.52
CA ALA A 62 -26.63 -14.45 -4.15
C ALA A 62 -27.94 -13.63 -4.21
N ASN A 63 -28.03 -12.54 -3.47
CA ASN A 63 -29.16 -11.61 -3.52
C ASN A 63 -28.86 -10.34 -4.33
N ARG A 64 -27.72 -10.23 -4.95
CA ARG A 64 -27.39 -9.13 -5.86
C ARG A 64 -28.27 -9.25 -7.11
N ALA A 65 -29.24 -8.37 -7.21
CA ALA A 65 -29.67 -7.92 -8.51
C ALA A 65 -28.57 -6.96 -9.05
N ASP A 66 -28.55 -6.65 -10.31
CA ASP A 66 -27.54 -5.83 -11.01
C ASP A 66 -27.18 -4.47 -10.37
N GLU A 67 -27.62 -4.18 -9.16
CA GLU A 67 -27.33 -2.96 -8.41
C GLU A 67 -27.06 -3.31 -6.92
N PRO A 68 -25.98 -2.73 -6.31
CA PRO A 68 -25.65 -2.94 -4.91
C PRO A 68 -26.78 -2.47 -4.00
N THR A 69 -27.05 -3.27 -2.98
CA THR A 69 -28.04 -2.92 -1.97
C THR A 69 -27.40 -2.03 -0.90
N PRO A 70 -28.19 -1.26 -0.11
CA PRO A 70 -27.66 -0.55 1.05
C PRO A 70 -26.98 -1.46 2.08
N PHE A 71 -27.28 -2.76 2.06
CA PHE A 71 -26.67 -3.72 2.94
C PHE A 71 -25.29 -4.15 2.43
N ASP A 72 -25.12 -4.38 1.13
CA ASP A 72 -23.82 -4.67 0.50
C ASP A 72 -22.86 -3.51 0.76
N PHE A 73 -23.35 -2.30 0.60
CA PHE A 73 -22.58 -1.10 0.92
C PHE A 73 -22.21 -1.02 2.41
N ALA A 74 -23.13 -1.35 3.30
CA ALA A 74 -22.89 -1.36 4.75
C ALA A 74 -21.95 -2.50 5.17
N ALA A 75 -21.95 -3.62 4.46
CA ALA A 75 -21.00 -4.72 4.65
C ALA A 75 -19.63 -4.45 4.06
N GLY A 76 -19.51 -3.41 3.21
CA GLY A 76 -18.24 -2.99 2.62
C GLY A 76 -17.81 -3.76 1.38
N ILE A 77 -18.64 -4.67 0.85
CA ILE A 77 -18.35 -5.43 -0.37
C ILE A 77 -18.06 -4.48 -1.52
N GLU A 78 -18.95 -3.54 -1.77
CA GLU A 78 -18.78 -2.53 -2.80
C GLU A 78 -17.53 -1.64 -2.61
N SER A 79 -17.06 -1.46 -1.37
CA SER A 79 -15.87 -0.66 -1.12
C SER A 79 -14.60 -1.33 -1.63
N TYR A 80 -14.58 -2.65 -1.63
CA TYR A 80 -13.49 -3.44 -2.17
C TYR A 80 -13.42 -3.26 -3.69
N GLU A 81 -14.51 -3.46 -4.41
CA GLU A 81 -14.60 -3.28 -5.86
C GLU A 81 -14.26 -1.84 -6.29
N TYR A 82 -14.82 -0.83 -5.63
CA TYR A 82 -14.47 0.58 -5.89
C TYR A 82 -12.99 0.88 -5.66
N SER A 83 -12.39 0.26 -4.70
CA SER A 83 -10.97 0.40 -4.40
C SER A 83 -10.11 -0.21 -5.51
N GLU A 84 -10.52 -1.34 -6.04
CA GLU A 84 -9.92 -1.99 -7.20
C GLU A 84 -10.01 -1.12 -8.45
N GLU A 85 -11.20 -0.67 -8.79
CA GLU A 85 -11.44 0.23 -9.93
C GLU A 85 -10.60 1.52 -9.84
N ALA A 86 -10.51 2.10 -8.64
CA ALA A 86 -9.68 3.28 -8.40
C ALA A 86 -8.19 2.97 -8.62
N MET A 87 -7.71 1.79 -8.22
CA MET A 87 -6.36 1.34 -8.47
C MET A 87 -6.09 1.16 -9.96
N TYR A 88 -7.01 0.52 -10.69
CA TYR A 88 -6.89 0.37 -12.13
C TYR A 88 -6.88 1.72 -12.84
N ALA A 89 -7.79 2.61 -12.48
CA ALA A 89 -7.83 3.94 -13.07
C ALA A 89 -6.54 4.74 -12.82
N LEU A 90 -5.97 4.64 -11.63
CA LEU A 90 -4.75 5.36 -11.27
C LEU A 90 -3.50 4.78 -11.96
N ASN A 91 -3.36 3.46 -11.96
CA ASN A 91 -2.14 2.83 -12.42
C ASN A 91 -2.21 2.36 -13.87
N TYR A 92 -3.36 1.88 -14.31
CA TYR A 92 -3.46 1.21 -15.59
C TYR A 92 -4.00 2.07 -16.70
N GLN A 93 -4.94 2.94 -16.41
CA GLN A 93 -5.65 3.63 -17.45
C GLN A 93 -5.30 5.10 -17.62
N SER A 94 -5.05 5.82 -16.54
CA SER A 94 -4.87 7.27 -16.60
C SER A 94 -3.44 7.77 -16.45
N GLY A 95 -2.58 7.00 -15.75
CA GLY A 95 -1.18 7.36 -15.58
C GLY A 95 -0.94 8.70 -14.89
N MET A 96 -1.28 8.84 -13.62
CA MET A 96 -0.97 10.03 -12.85
C MET A 96 0.51 10.08 -12.47
N GLY A 97 1.38 10.18 -13.43
CA GLY A 97 2.82 10.19 -13.23
C GLY A 97 3.57 9.87 -14.50
N PRO A 98 4.90 9.84 -14.47
CA PRO A 98 5.71 9.44 -15.60
C PRO A 98 5.62 7.93 -15.83
N HIS A 99 5.60 7.52 -17.08
CA HIS A 99 5.60 6.13 -17.47
C HIS A 99 6.95 5.48 -17.26
N LEU A 100 6.98 4.34 -16.60
CA LEU A 100 8.20 3.59 -16.32
C LEU A 100 8.71 2.84 -17.55
N VAL A 101 7.82 2.50 -18.46
CA VAL A 101 8.12 1.70 -19.65
C VAL A 101 9.08 2.38 -20.63
N ASN A 102 8.98 3.68 -20.76
CA ASN A 102 9.72 4.46 -21.76
C ASN A 102 10.98 5.13 -21.20
N GLY A 103 11.38 4.84 -19.98
CA GLY A 103 12.43 5.56 -19.30
C GLY A 103 13.61 4.70 -18.83
N PRO A 104 14.60 5.34 -18.21
CA PRO A 104 15.74 4.67 -17.60
C PRO A 104 15.37 3.61 -16.56
N GLN A 105 14.18 3.66 -16.05
CA GLN A 105 13.65 2.78 -15.02
C GLN A 105 13.51 1.34 -15.49
N ASN A 106 12.95 1.15 -16.69
CA ASN A 106 12.92 -0.18 -17.29
C ASN A 106 14.33 -0.69 -17.61
N GLN A 107 15.26 0.21 -17.92
CA GLN A 107 16.66 -0.16 -18.14
C GLN A 107 17.34 -0.72 -16.88
N ALA A 108 16.95 -0.28 -15.70
CA ALA A 108 17.50 -0.80 -14.45
C ALA A 108 17.16 -2.27 -14.20
N ARG A 109 16.12 -2.80 -14.88
CA ARG A 109 15.65 -4.17 -14.73
C ARG A 109 15.86 -5.06 -15.96
N GLY A 110 16.79 -4.74 -16.82
CA GLY A 110 17.04 -5.49 -18.05
C GLY A 110 16.68 -4.77 -19.34
N GLY A 111 16.15 -3.61 -19.26
CA GLY A 111 16.29 -2.44 -20.12
C GLY A 111 15.62 -2.38 -21.46
N THR A 112 15.05 -3.39 -22.00
CA THR A 112 14.39 -3.33 -23.31
C THR A 112 12.89 -3.60 -23.21
N LEU A 113 12.11 -3.14 -24.20
CA LEU A 113 10.70 -3.53 -24.31
C LEU A 113 10.52 -5.04 -24.50
N ALA A 114 11.50 -5.70 -25.12
CA ALA A 114 11.52 -7.15 -25.28
C ALA A 114 11.66 -7.85 -23.92
N ASP A 115 12.49 -7.33 -23.02
CA ASP A 115 12.65 -7.91 -21.68
C ASP A 115 11.38 -7.72 -20.83
N LEU A 116 10.73 -6.58 -20.93
CA LEU A 116 9.41 -6.39 -20.33
C LEU A 116 8.38 -7.36 -20.91
N GLY A 117 8.34 -7.51 -22.23
CA GLY A 117 7.46 -8.45 -22.91
C GLY A 117 7.68 -9.89 -22.47
N LYS A 118 8.93 -10.32 -22.26
CA LYS A 118 9.24 -11.65 -21.71
C LYS A 118 8.73 -11.83 -20.28
N ARG A 119 8.85 -10.81 -19.44
CA ARG A 119 8.33 -10.85 -18.08
C ARG A 119 6.80 -10.97 -18.07
N VAL A 120 6.11 -10.16 -18.88
CA VAL A 120 4.65 -10.22 -19.01
C VAL A 120 4.17 -11.58 -19.51
N LEU A 121 4.87 -12.16 -20.50
CA LEU A 121 4.54 -13.50 -20.98
C LEU A 121 4.76 -14.59 -19.94
N ALA A 122 5.86 -14.52 -19.19
CA ALA A 122 6.13 -15.48 -18.13
C ALA A 122 5.06 -15.40 -17.02
N MET A 123 4.59 -14.21 -16.71
CA MET A 123 3.48 -14.01 -15.76
C MET A 123 2.19 -14.64 -16.28
N ALA A 124 1.82 -14.37 -17.52
CA ALA A 124 0.62 -14.95 -18.14
C ALA A 124 0.70 -16.48 -18.18
N GLU A 125 1.87 -17.03 -18.56
CA GLU A 125 2.09 -18.49 -18.62
C GLU A 125 1.97 -19.12 -17.21
N ALA A 126 2.47 -18.46 -16.18
CA ALA A 126 2.44 -18.97 -14.81
C ALA A 126 1.02 -19.12 -14.23
N VAL A 127 0.08 -18.29 -14.67
CA VAL A 127 -1.33 -18.34 -14.26
C VAL A 127 -2.25 -18.91 -15.35
N CYS A 128 -1.67 -19.53 -16.38
CA CYS A 128 -2.41 -20.08 -17.52
C CYS A 128 -3.27 -19.06 -18.28
N PHE A 129 -2.94 -17.76 -18.18
CA PHE A 129 -3.62 -16.72 -18.94
C PHE A 129 -3.22 -16.78 -20.42
N PRO A 130 -4.16 -16.83 -21.35
CA PRO A 130 -3.85 -16.94 -22.78
C PRO A 130 -3.05 -15.75 -23.30
N ALA A 131 -1.86 -15.98 -23.84
CA ALA A 131 -0.99 -14.91 -24.30
C ALA A 131 -1.58 -14.06 -25.43
N ASP A 132 -2.52 -14.59 -26.22
CA ASP A 132 -3.24 -13.88 -27.27
C ASP A 132 -4.43 -13.07 -26.75
N GLU A 133 -4.78 -13.22 -25.48
CA GLU A 133 -5.78 -12.44 -24.77
C GLU A 133 -5.19 -11.36 -23.87
N ILE A 134 -3.85 -11.29 -23.76
CA ILE A 134 -3.20 -10.20 -23.04
C ILE A 134 -3.71 -8.86 -23.59
N PRO A 135 -4.36 -8.04 -22.77
CA PRO A 135 -5.00 -6.81 -23.25
C PRO A 135 -4.00 -5.88 -23.91
N GLN A 136 -4.33 -5.40 -25.10
CA GLN A 136 -3.51 -4.42 -25.83
C GLN A 136 -3.66 -3.02 -25.24
N GLY A 137 -3.94 -2.83 -24.10
CA GLY A 137 -4.09 -1.54 -23.46
C GLY A 137 -3.51 -1.59 -22.05
N MET A 138 -2.76 -2.65 -21.80
CA MET A 138 -2.20 -2.84 -20.49
C MET A 138 -1.09 -1.87 -20.18
N TYR A 139 -1.33 -1.12 -19.19
CA TYR A 139 -0.42 -0.72 -18.13
C TYR A 139 0.64 0.28 -18.46
N PRO A 140 0.38 1.52 -18.20
CA PRO A 140 1.46 2.39 -17.84
C PRO A 140 1.91 2.01 -16.43
N LEU A 141 3.09 1.45 -16.32
CA LEU A 141 3.77 1.40 -15.06
C LEU A 141 4.09 2.84 -14.66
N SER A 142 3.28 3.45 -13.82
CA SER A 142 3.44 4.85 -13.45
C SER A 142 4.05 5.02 -12.07
N LEU A 143 4.84 6.06 -11.93
CA LEU A 143 5.32 6.54 -10.64
C LEU A 143 4.43 7.73 -10.26
N PRO A 144 3.57 7.61 -9.23
CA PRO A 144 2.51 8.59 -8.99
C PRO A 144 3.04 9.93 -8.52
N TYR A 145 2.48 11.01 -9.03
CA TYR A 145 2.67 12.36 -8.50
C TYR A 145 1.87 12.57 -7.21
N ALA A 146 2.28 13.56 -6.41
CA ALA A 146 1.68 13.83 -5.13
C ALA A 146 0.24 14.34 -5.23
N SER A 147 -0.08 15.12 -6.27
CA SER A 147 -1.44 15.57 -6.52
C SER A 147 -1.74 15.90 -7.97
N ALA A 148 -3.00 15.76 -8.35
CA ALA A 148 -3.57 16.22 -9.61
C ALA A 148 -5.08 16.33 -9.50
N ASN A 149 -5.72 16.93 -10.50
CA ASN A 149 -7.17 17.03 -10.58
C ASN A 149 -7.72 15.90 -11.47
N PRO A 150 -8.56 15.00 -10.93
CA PRO A 150 -9.19 13.96 -11.73
C PRO A 150 -10.28 14.54 -12.61
N GLU A 151 -10.29 14.15 -13.87
CA GLU A 151 -11.30 14.52 -14.85
C GLU A 151 -11.73 13.28 -15.64
N PHE A 152 -13.04 13.08 -15.78
CA PHE A 152 -13.55 12.04 -16.66
C PHE A 152 -13.61 12.57 -18.09
N ALA A 153 -13.01 11.85 -19.00
CA ALA A 153 -12.96 12.20 -20.42
C ALA A 153 -13.33 10.99 -21.28
N GLN A 154 -13.65 11.26 -22.54
CA GLN A 154 -13.79 10.18 -23.50
C GLN A 154 -12.41 9.56 -23.79
N ALA A 155 -12.39 8.25 -23.97
CA ALA A 155 -11.19 7.55 -24.37
C ALA A 155 -10.68 8.07 -25.72
N VAL A 156 -9.38 8.20 -25.84
CA VAL A 156 -8.69 8.56 -27.08
C VAL A 156 -7.89 7.38 -27.61
N ASN A 157 -7.70 7.32 -28.93
CA ASN A 157 -6.88 6.29 -29.53
C ASN A 157 -5.41 6.60 -29.26
N ALA A 158 -4.78 5.73 -28.50
CA ALA A 158 -3.37 5.80 -28.23
C ALA A 158 -2.57 4.88 -29.18
N THR A 159 -1.36 5.27 -29.53
CA THR A 159 -0.49 4.45 -30.36
C THR A 159 0.39 3.58 -29.45
N PRO A 160 0.24 2.25 -29.47
CA PRO A 160 1.07 1.37 -28.65
C PRO A 160 2.54 1.48 -29.02
N VAL A 161 3.41 1.39 -28.00
CA VAL A 161 4.85 1.28 -28.22
C VAL A 161 5.18 -0.14 -28.66
N ASN A 162 5.73 -0.28 -29.86
CA ASN A 162 6.08 -1.60 -30.40
C ASN A 162 7.45 -2.05 -29.87
N GLY A 163 7.49 -3.29 -29.38
CA GLY A 163 8.71 -4.01 -29.08
C GLY A 163 9.10 -5.01 -30.18
N ASP A 164 9.95 -5.96 -29.82
CA ASP A 164 10.40 -7.02 -30.72
C ASP A 164 9.29 -8.03 -31.04
N GLN A 165 9.51 -8.77 -32.11
CA GLN A 165 8.65 -9.87 -32.48
C GLN A 165 8.98 -11.12 -31.65
N ILE A 166 7.98 -11.70 -31.03
CA ILE A 166 8.10 -12.89 -30.20
C ILE A 166 7.12 -13.98 -30.68
N THR A 167 7.41 -15.21 -30.34
CA THR A 167 6.50 -16.33 -30.59
C THR A 167 5.76 -16.68 -29.29
N ILE A 168 4.45 -16.69 -29.36
CA ILE A 168 3.56 -17.04 -28.24
C ILE A 168 2.73 -18.28 -28.59
N LYS A 169 2.27 -18.99 -27.55
CA LYS A 169 1.22 -20.01 -27.70
C LYS A 169 -0.14 -19.36 -27.48
N THR A 170 -1.07 -19.64 -28.38
CA THR A 170 -2.45 -19.18 -28.23
C THR A 170 -3.23 -20.09 -27.29
N ALA A 171 -4.40 -19.65 -26.82
CA ALA A 171 -5.33 -20.47 -26.03
C ALA A 171 -5.68 -21.83 -26.68
N LYS A 172 -5.57 -21.92 -28.02
CA LYS A 172 -5.79 -23.15 -28.79
C LYS A 172 -4.53 -24.00 -28.95
N GLY A 173 -3.42 -23.63 -28.31
CA GLY A 173 -2.15 -24.34 -28.37
C GLY A 173 -1.33 -24.12 -29.65
N ASN A 174 -1.72 -23.21 -30.52
CA ASN A 174 -1.00 -22.90 -31.75
C ASN A 174 0.10 -21.87 -31.48
N GLU A 175 1.22 -21.99 -32.19
CA GLU A 175 2.23 -20.93 -32.18
C GLU A 175 1.82 -19.77 -33.08
N LYS A 176 2.01 -18.55 -32.57
CA LYS A 176 1.76 -17.31 -33.30
C LYS A 176 2.89 -16.33 -33.04
N SER A 177 3.43 -15.76 -34.10
CA SER A 177 4.37 -14.65 -33.98
C SER A 177 3.61 -13.35 -33.78
N VAL A 178 3.88 -12.65 -32.70
CA VAL A 178 3.27 -11.36 -32.39
C VAL A 178 4.34 -10.32 -32.11
N LYS A 179 4.05 -9.08 -32.44
CA LYS A 179 4.86 -7.97 -32.01
C LYS A 179 4.54 -7.69 -30.57
N THR A 180 5.53 -7.65 -29.69
CA THR A 180 5.32 -7.19 -28.35
C THR A 180 4.85 -5.75 -28.40
N GLN A 181 3.70 -5.47 -27.82
CA GLN A 181 3.20 -4.12 -27.67
C GLN A 181 3.19 -3.81 -26.19
N VAL A 182 3.87 -2.73 -25.83
CA VAL A 182 3.67 -2.11 -24.54
C VAL A 182 2.64 -1.02 -24.77
N PRO A 183 1.57 -0.98 -24.00
CA PRO A 183 0.57 0.03 -24.18
C PRO A 183 1.19 1.40 -24.08
N ALA A 184 0.92 2.22 -25.03
CA ALA A 184 1.15 3.62 -24.93
C ALA A 184 0.04 4.20 -24.06
N TYR A 185 0.37 4.67 -22.87
CA TYR A 185 -0.62 5.07 -21.96
C TYR A 185 -0.55 6.44 -21.61
N PHE A 186 -1.65 6.97 -21.37
CA PHE A 186 -1.75 8.38 -21.40
C PHE A 186 -2.79 8.80 -20.41
N ARG A 187 -2.57 9.94 -19.79
CA ARG A 187 -3.42 10.52 -18.79
C ARG A 187 -4.85 10.80 -19.28
N ASP A 188 -5.04 10.85 -20.58
CA ASP A 188 -6.32 11.10 -21.21
C ASP A 188 -6.83 9.94 -22.08
N TYR A 189 -6.21 8.77 -21.92
CA TYR A 189 -6.60 7.59 -22.70
C TYR A 189 -7.88 6.94 -22.19
N ALA A 190 -8.09 6.92 -20.89
CA ALA A 190 -9.24 6.30 -20.25
C ALA A 190 -10.37 7.31 -19.99
N THR A 191 -11.46 6.83 -19.37
CA THR A 191 -12.52 7.69 -18.88
C THR A 191 -12.05 8.65 -17.79
N LEU A 192 -11.01 8.27 -17.03
CA LEU A 192 -10.33 9.13 -16.07
C LEU A 192 -9.02 9.64 -16.67
N ARG A 193 -8.83 10.93 -16.60
CA ARG A 193 -7.56 11.59 -16.90
C ARG A 193 -7.18 12.58 -15.81
N TRP A 194 -5.96 13.06 -15.84
CA TRP A 194 -5.43 13.96 -14.83
C TRP A 194 -5.00 15.29 -15.43
N SER A 195 -5.43 16.37 -14.81
CA SER A 195 -5.00 17.73 -15.16
C SER A 195 -4.37 18.42 -13.96
N GLY A 196 -3.59 19.48 -14.18
CA GLY A 196 -3.00 20.29 -13.12
C GLY A 196 -2.12 19.51 -12.16
N SER A 197 -1.41 18.49 -12.66
CA SER A 197 -0.45 17.74 -11.87
C SER A 197 0.66 18.65 -11.33
N ASP A 198 1.07 18.43 -10.08
CA ASP A 198 2.17 19.15 -9.46
C ASP A 198 3.55 18.69 -9.95
N ASN A 199 3.62 17.54 -10.61
CA ASN A 199 4.83 16.90 -11.09
C ASN A 199 5.85 16.64 -9.98
N LEU A 200 5.37 16.44 -8.75
CA LEU A 200 6.18 16.14 -7.59
C LEU A 200 6.08 14.68 -7.21
N LEU A 201 7.23 14.03 -7.10
CA LEU A 201 7.32 12.76 -6.40
C LEU A 201 7.51 13.05 -4.91
N VAL A 202 6.59 12.52 -4.11
CA VAL A 202 6.63 12.56 -2.64
C VAL A 202 6.63 11.12 -2.14
N PRO A 203 7.55 10.73 -1.26
CA PRO A 203 7.64 9.35 -0.80
C PRO A 203 6.33 8.81 -0.22
N ALA A 204 5.56 9.65 0.47
CA ALA A 204 4.23 9.27 0.98
C ALA A 204 3.24 8.92 -0.13
N ALA A 205 3.27 9.61 -1.27
CA ALA A 205 2.41 9.30 -2.41
C ALA A 205 2.81 7.98 -3.07
N VAL A 206 4.12 7.79 -3.29
CA VAL A 206 4.67 6.52 -3.81
C VAL A 206 4.33 5.37 -2.86
N GLY A 207 4.49 5.58 -1.56
CA GLY A 207 4.16 4.60 -0.54
C GLY A 207 2.67 4.24 -0.50
N GLY A 208 1.79 5.22 -0.67
CA GLY A 208 0.34 4.99 -0.70
C GLY A 208 -0.10 4.11 -1.87
N ILE A 209 0.40 4.37 -3.08
CA ILE A 209 0.14 3.51 -4.24
C ILE A 209 0.76 2.12 -4.04
N LEU A 210 2.02 2.07 -3.61
CA LEU A 210 2.71 0.81 -3.38
C LEU A 210 1.97 -0.05 -2.34
N LEU A 211 1.40 0.55 -1.31
CA LEU A 211 0.63 -0.18 -0.29
C LEU A 211 -0.59 -0.88 -0.91
N LYS A 212 -1.35 -0.16 -1.75
CA LYS A 212 -2.48 -0.76 -2.48
C LYS A 212 -2.03 -1.87 -3.42
N GLU A 213 -1.03 -1.62 -4.23
CA GLU A 213 -0.51 -2.62 -5.17
C GLU A 213 -0.06 -3.90 -4.45
N VAL A 214 0.65 -3.76 -3.34
CA VAL A 214 1.16 -4.91 -2.59
C VAL A 214 0.03 -5.69 -1.93
N MET A 215 -0.96 -5.01 -1.37
CA MET A 215 -2.10 -5.67 -0.73
C MET A 215 -2.94 -6.44 -1.74
N TRP A 216 -3.25 -5.82 -2.88
CA TRP A 216 -3.95 -6.50 -3.97
C TRP A 216 -3.13 -7.63 -4.60
N SER A 217 -1.80 -7.45 -4.72
CA SER A 217 -0.93 -8.54 -5.16
C SER A 217 -0.98 -9.74 -4.21
N GLN A 218 -1.01 -9.47 -2.90
CA GLN A 218 -1.11 -10.52 -1.89
C GLN A 218 -2.47 -11.24 -1.99
N ASP A 219 -3.55 -10.51 -2.17
CA ASP A 219 -4.89 -11.03 -2.31
C ASP A 219 -5.00 -11.91 -3.56
N PHE A 220 -4.78 -11.35 -4.73
CA PHE A 220 -4.90 -12.06 -6.00
C PHE A 220 -3.91 -13.23 -6.17
N LEU A 221 -2.70 -13.14 -5.61
CA LEU A 221 -1.72 -14.22 -5.72
C LEU A 221 -1.64 -15.09 -4.48
N GLY A 222 -1.89 -14.53 -3.31
CA GLY A 222 -1.76 -15.22 -2.04
C GLY A 222 -3.02 -15.93 -1.62
N GLY A 223 -4.14 -15.46 -2.07
CA GLY A 223 -5.42 -16.14 -1.98
C GLY A 223 -5.42 -17.41 -2.84
N MET A 224 -4.40 -18.22 -2.71
CA MET A 224 -4.46 -19.60 -3.21
C MET A 224 -5.55 -20.32 -2.45
N HIS A 225 -6.79 -20.01 -2.84
CA HIS A 225 -7.93 -20.72 -2.35
C HIS A 225 -7.78 -22.17 -2.76
N VAL A 226 -7.47 -23.02 -1.82
CA VAL A 226 -7.71 -24.43 -1.92
C VAL A 226 -9.21 -24.67 -1.76
N ALA A 227 -10.04 -23.87 -2.37
CA ALA A 227 -11.47 -24.13 -2.45
C ALA A 227 -11.69 -25.12 -3.58
N GLU A 228 -11.90 -26.38 -3.23
CA GLU A 228 -12.09 -27.47 -4.18
C GLU A 228 -13.43 -27.42 -4.94
N THR A 229 -14.27 -26.43 -4.68
CA THR A 229 -15.67 -26.38 -5.16
C THR A 229 -16.11 -25.05 -5.74
N ASP A 230 -15.23 -24.08 -5.90
CA ASP A 230 -15.53 -22.78 -6.45
C ASP A 230 -15.58 -22.84 -7.99
N GLU A 231 -16.58 -22.23 -8.61
CA GLU A 231 -16.72 -22.17 -10.08
C GLU A 231 -15.48 -21.52 -10.73
N GLU A 232 -14.85 -20.55 -10.07
CA GLU A 232 -13.62 -19.93 -10.52
C GLU A 232 -12.42 -20.88 -10.47
N VAL A 233 -12.33 -21.72 -9.44
CA VAL A 233 -11.31 -22.75 -9.33
C VAL A 233 -11.52 -23.82 -10.38
N GLU A 234 -12.76 -24.20 -10.68
CA GLU A 234 -13.08 -25.12 -11.76
C GLU A 234 -12.69 -24.56 -13.13
N ALA A 235 -12.98 -23.28 -13.38
CA ALA A 235 -12.59 -22.59 -14.62
C ALA A 235 -11.06 -22.46 -14.73
N ALA A 236 -10.37 -22.10 -13.65
CA ALA A 236 -8.91 -22.04 -13.61
C ALA A 236 -8.26 -23.42 -13.71
N SER A 237 -8.82 -24.44 -13.08
CA SER A 237 -8.30 -25.81 -13.11
C SER A 237 -8.37 -26.46 -14.48
N ALA A 238 -9.28 -26.03 -15.35
CA ALA A 238 -9.38 -26.47 -16.74
C ALA A 238 -8.21 -25.95 -17.61
N THR A 239 -7.53 -24.90 -17.18
CA THR A 239 -6.41 -24.25 -17.89
C THR A 239 -5.07 -24.46 -17.22
N MET A 240 -5.04 -24.94 -15.98
CA MET A 240 -3.81 -25.18 -15.22
C MET A 240 -3.03 -26.40 -15.73
N ASP A 241 -1.71 -26.27 -15.70
CA ASP A 241 -0.78 -27.38 -15.90
C ASP A 241 -1.05 -28.48 -14.86
N GLN A 242 -1.35 -29.67 -15.34
CA GLN A 242 -1.72 -30.82 -14.49
C GLN A 242 -0.58 -31.32 -13.59
N ASP A 243 0.62 -30.82 -13.78
CA ASP A 243 1.79 -31.16 -12.98
C ASP A 243 1.78 -30.55 -11.57
N SER A 244 0.70 -29.92 -11.17
CA SER A 244 0.41 -29.47 -9.78
C SER A 244 1.40 -28.49 -9.14
N LYS A 245 2.36 -27.96 -9.88
CA LYS A 245 3.33 -26.99 -9.35
C LYS A 245 2.76 -25.59 -9.16
N HIS A 246 1.65 -25.28 -9.81
CA HIS A 246 1.04 -23.95 -9.84
C HIS A 246 -0.48 -24.03 -9.65
N LYS A 247 -0.94 -24.72 -8.63
CA LYS A 247 -2.34 -24.62 -8.22
C LYS A 247 -2.56 -23.24 -7.57
N LEU A 248 -2.58 -22.23 -8.41
CA LEU A 248 -3.10 -20.93 -8.02
C LEU A 248 -4.62 -21.10 -8.00
N GLY A 249 -5.23 -21.14 -6.84
CA GLY A 249 -6.67 -21.29 -6.68
C GLY A 249 -7.47 -20.04 -7.05
N VAL A 250 -6.91 -19.14 -7.84
CA VAL A 250 -7.55 -17.92 -8.36
C VAL A 250 -7.81 -18.04 -9.85
N SER A 251 -8.77 -17.29 -10.37
CA SER A 251 -9.00 -17.24 -11.82
C SER A 251 -7.75 -16.79 -12.56
N ALA A 252 -7.58 -17.22 -13.81
CA ALA A 252 -6.43 -16.80 -14.60
C ALA A 252 -6.36 -15.28 -14.77
N ALA A 253 -7.51 -14.59 -14.80
CA ALA A 253 -7.58 -13.14 -14.89
C ALA A 253 -7.07 -12.46 -13.62
N ASP A 254 -7.54 -12.88 -12.46
CA ASP A 254 -7.10 -12.33 -11.17
C ASP A 254 -5.63 -12.66 -10.90
N GLY A 255 -5.21 -13.89 -11.16
CA GLY A 255 -3.80 -14.27 -11.11
C GLY A 255 -2.93 -13.38 -11.97
N PHE A 256 -3.36 -13.06 -13.19
CA PHE A 256 -2.62 -12.17 -14.08
C PHE A 256 -2.60 -10.72 -13.57
N ASN A 257 -3.70 -10.21 -13.04
CA ASN A 257 -3.77 -8.89 -12.41
C ASN A 257 -2.81 -8.81 -11.20
N GLY A 258 -2.83 -9.79 -10.33
CA GLY A 258 -1.92 -9.86 -9.19
C GLY A 258 -0.45 -9.88 -9.61
N MET A 259 -0.12 -10.62 -10.66
CA MET A 259 1.23 -10.65 -11.25
C MET A 259 1.64 -9.28 -11.79
N MET A 260 0.74 -8.57 -12.46
CA MET A 260 1.02 -7.24 -12.99
C MET A 260 1.20 -6.19 -11.90
N LEU A 261 0.40 -6.24 -10.84
CA LEU A 261 0.57 -5.37 -9.66
C LEU A 261 1.91 -5.63 -8.97
N THR A 262 2.30 -6.90 -8.87
CA THR A 262 3.62 -7.30 -8.34
C THR A 262 4.76 -6.74 -9.19
N GLU A 263 4.68 -6.84 -10.51
CA GLU A 263 5.67 -6.28 -11.44
C GLU A 263 5.81 -4.76 -11.27
N GLN A 264 4.69 -4.04 -11.17
CA GLN A 264 4.69 -2.60 -10.93
C GLN A 264 5.30 -2.24 -9.58
N SER A 265 5.01 -3.03 -8.55
CA SER A 265 5.61 -2.85 -7.23
C SER A 265 7.13 -3.02 -7.31
N ILE A 266 7.63 -4.07 -7.97
CA ILE A 266 9.08 -4.30 -8.14
C ILE A 266 9.73 -3.13 -8.89
N ASP A 267 9.11 -2.61 -9.93
CA ASP A 267 9.62 -1.44 -10.66
C ASP A 267 9.72 -0.20 -9.77
N LYS A 268 8.71 0.06 -8.92
CA LYS A 268 8.77 1.15 -7.94
C LYS A 268 9.91 0.96 -6.92
N LEU A 269 10.09 -0.25 -6.41
CA LEU A 269 11.21 -0.56 -5.52
C LEU A 269 12.57 -0.31 -6.22
N ALA A 270 12.70 -0.73 -7.47
CA ALA A 270 13.91 -0.53 -8.25
C ALA A 270 14.25 0.97 -8.45
N ILE A 271 13.23 1.81 -8.69
CA ILE A 271 13.40 3.26 -8.82
C ILE A 271 13.76 3.89 -7.47
N LEU A 272 13.07 3.54 -6.41
CA LEU A 272 13.41 4.00 -5.07
C LEU A 272 14.87 3.71 -4.75
N GLN A 273 15.32 2.48 -4.99
CA GLN A 273 16.70 2.07 -4.70
C GLN A 273 17.72 2.72 -5.63
N GLY A 274 17.40 2.84 -6.90
CA GLY A 274 18.37 3.25 -7.93
C GLY A 274 18.46 4.75 -8.17
N GLN A 275 17.37 5.50 -7.94
CA GLN A 275 17.28 6.89 -8.37
C GLN A 275 16.90 7.89 -7.29
N LEU A 276 16.14 7.48 -6.26
CA LEU A 276 15.57 8.41 -5.29
C LEU A 276 16.31 8.46 -3.95
N GLY A 277 17.32 7.61 -3.74
CA GLY A 277 18.20 7.76 -2.58
C GLY A 277 18.91 9.12 -2.60
N PHE A 278 18.89 9.84 -1.48
CA PHE A 278 19.48 11.18 -1.36
C PHE A 278 20.42 11.26 -0.17
N ASP A 279 21.64 11.72 -0.38
CA ASP A 279 22.68 11.85 0.66
C ASP A 279 22.73 13.27 1.29
N GLY A 280 21.71 14.08 1.05
CA GLY A 280 21.67 15.49 1.43
C GLY A 280 22.26 16.44 0.38
N LYS A 281 22.78 15.90 -0.74
CA LYS A 281 23.37 16.68 -1.85
C LYS A 281 22.98 16.16 -3.22
N THR A 282 22.98 14.84 -3.39
CA THR A 282 22.85 14.19 -4.69
C THR A 282 21.80 13.10 -4.66
N LEU A 283 20.91 13.06 -5.64
CA LEU A 283 20.02 11.94 -5.91
C LEU A 283 20.77 10.76 -6.53
N GLY A 284 20.24 9.55 -6.35
CA GLY A 284 20.86 8.32 -6.81
C GLY A 284 21.94 7.81 -5.87
N ALA A 285 21.97 8.29 -4.63
CA ALA A 285 22.88 7.77 -3.60
C ALA A 285 22.65 6.27 -3.37
N LYS A 286 23.76 5.52 -3.28
CA LYS A 286 23.74 4.06 -3.23
C LYS A 286 23.12 3.53 -1.93
N ILE A 287 22.12 2.68 -2.06
CA ILE A 287 21.48 1.94 -0.98
C ILE A 287 22.01 0.50 -1.00
N THR A 288 22.47 0.00 0.14
CA THR A 288 23.06 -1.34 0.27
C THR A 288 22.54 -2.05 1.52
N PRO A 289 22.63 -3.39 1.61
CA PRO A 289 22.29 -4.14 2.82
C PRO A 289 23.06 -3.68 4.07
N GLN A 290 24.29 -3.16 3.86
CA GLN A 290 25.16 -2.69 4.95
C GLN A 290 24.95 -1.20 5.27
N TYR A 291 23.83 -0.60 4.82
CA TYR A 291 23.54 0.79 5.16
C TYR A 291 23.63 1.05 6.67
N ASP A 292 24.38 2.08 7.01
CA ASP A 292 24.63 2.50 8.38
C ASP A 292 24.58 4.04 8.43
N PRO A 293 23.53 4.64 9.02
CA PRO A 293 23.39 6.09 9.07
C PRO A 293 24.51 6.80 9.84
N ALA A 294 25.23 6.09 10.70
CA ALA A 294 26.40 6.65 11.41
C ALA A 294 27.58 6.91 10.47
N LYS A 295 27.63 6.24 9.33
CA LYS A 295 28.67 6.44 8.29
C LYS A 295 28.29 7.45 7.22
N GLY A 296 27.06 7.91 7.24
CA GLY A 296 26.49 8.83 6.28
C GLY A 296 25.02 8.50 6.01
N VAL A 297 24.17 9.51 6.01
CA VAL A 297 22.75 9.31 5.80
C VAL A 297 22.43 9.21 4.30
N VAL A 298 21.55 8.27 3.98
CA VAL A 298 20.85 8.19 2.70
C VAL A 298 19.38 8.03 3.00
N TYR A 299 18.54 8.87 2.44
CA TYR A 299 17.09 8.88 2.71
C TYR A 299 16.33 9.32 1.45
N PHE A 300 15.01 9.32 1.50
CA PHE A 300 14.19 9.84 0.42
C PHE A 300 13.81 11.29 0.74
N PRO A 301 14.15 12.26 -0.14
CA PRO A 301 13.82 13.66 0.10
C PRO A 301 12.31 13.88 -0.05
N HIS A 302 11.75 14.82 0.71
CA HIS A 302 10.31 15.06 0.74
C HIS A 302 9.71 15.34 -0.63
N GLN A 303 10.39 16.17 -1.45
CA GLN A 303 9.86 16.50 -2.76
C GLN A 303 10.94 16.45 -3.84
N VAL A 304 10.65 15.68 -4.88
CA VAL A 304 11.46 15.60 -6.10
C VAL A 304 10.61 16.01 -7.29
N LYS A 305 10.99 17.10 -7.95
CA LYS A 305 10.32 17.54 -9.17
C LYS A 305 10.76 16.70 -10.36
N VAL A 306 9.77 16.26 -11.14
CA VAL A 306 9.99 15.57 -12.41
C VAL A 306 9.81 16.53 -13.57
N THR A 307 10.81 16.60 -14.45
CA THR A 307 10.62 17.13 -15.79
C THR A 307 10.44 15.94 -16.72
N GLU A 308 9.27 15.83 -17.33
CA GLU A 308 8.97 14.73 -18.23
C GLU A 308 9.55 14.96 -19.61
N THR A 309 9.91 13.86 -20.25
CA THR A 309 10.07 13.78 -21.69
C THR A 309 8.89 13.00 -22.25
N SER A 310 8.36 13.44 -23.39
CA SER A 310 7.33 12.70 -24.09
C SER A 310 7.96 11.82 -25.17
N LYS A 311 7.59 10.56 -25.15
CA LYS A 311 7.92 9.62 -26.21
C LYS A 311 6.68 8.84 -26.56
N ASN A 312 6.19 8.97 -27.78
CA ASN A 312 4.93 8.39 -28.22
C ASN A 312 3.74 8.80 -27.31
N ASP A 313 3.67 10.08 -26.95
CA ASP A 313 2.67 10.68 -26.06
C ASP A 313 2.64 10.17 -24.62
N ALA A 314 3.52 9.26 -24.25
CA ALA A 314 3.70 8.82 -22.88
C ALA A 314 4.74 9.66 -22.16
N GLY A 315 4.40 10.21 -21.02
CA GLY A 315 5.34 10.91 -20.15
C GLY A 315 6.38 9.93 -19.60
N ALA A 316 7.64 10.29 -19.67
CA ALA A 316 8.74 9.53 -19.08
C ALA A 316 9.58 10.47 -18.21
N ILE A 317 10.31 9.91 -17.24
CA ILE A 317 11.25 10.72 -16.45
C ILE A 317 12.38 11.21 -17.34
N GLY A 318 12.45 12.53 -17.52
CA GLY A 318 13.57 13.18 -18.21
C GLY A 318 14.61 13.69 -17.22
N LYS A 319 14.18 14.41 -16.18
CA LYS A 319 15.04 14.97 -15.15
C LYS A 319 14.38 14.90 -13.78
N LEU A 320 15.18 14.65 -12.76
CA LEU A 320 14.78 14.69 -11.35
C LEU A 320 15.53 15.81 -10.63
N GLU A 321 14.83 16.64 -9.87
CA GLU A 321 15.38 17.74 -9.10
C GLU A 321 14.80 17.75 -7.69
N VAL A 322 15.65 17.72 -6.66
CA VAL A 322 15.21 17.89 -5.28
C VAL A 322 14.75 19.33 -5.05
N VAL A 323 13.49 19.51 -4.67
CA VAL A 323 12.91 20.82 -4.33
C VAL A 323 12.72 21.00 -2.82
N ASP A 324 12.48 19.91 -2.11
CA ASP A 324 12.55 19.85 -0.65
C ASP A 324 13.37 18.63 -0.23
N GLY A 325 14.55 18.90 0.32
CA GLY A 325 15.49 17.88 0.77
C GLY A 325 15.30 17.46 2.23
N SER A 326 14.19 17.82 2.89
CA SER A 326 13.90 17.34 4.24
C SER A 326 13.48 15.87 4.23
N ALA A 327 13.70 15.17 5.35
CA ALA A 327 13.07 13.89 5.63
C ALA A 327 11.84 14.14 6.50
N GLN A 328 10.68 13.66 6.07
CA GLN A 328 9.41 13.79 6.80
C GLN A 328 9.01 12.46 7.44
N LEU A 329 8.49 12.51 8.65
CA LEU A 329 8.02 11.31 9.35
C LEU A 329 6.90 10.62 8.58
N ARG A 330 6.00 11.41 7.98
CA ARG A 330 4.91 10.91 7.14
C ARG A 330 5.43 10.11 5.95
N ASP A 331 6.41 10.62 5.25
CA ASP A 331 7.05 9.92 4.14
C ASP A 331 7.68 8.59 4.60
N ALA A 332 8.31 8.61 5.76
CA ALA A 332 8.99 7.44 6.29
C ALA A 332 8.02 6.32 6.68
N TRP A 333 6.92 6.61 7.39
CA TRP A 333 5.98 5.55 7.78
C TRP A 333 5.10 5.10 6.59
N MET A 334 4.72 6.02 5.68
CA MET A 334 3.99 5.68 4.46
C MET A 334 4.78 4.78 3.52
N LEU A 335 6.11 4.86 3.53
CA LEU A 335 6.98 3.91 2.80
C LEU A 335 7.26 2.64 3.61
N LEU A 336 7.50 2.75 4.92
CA LEU A 336 7.87 1.59 5.72
C LEU A 336 6.79 0.51 5.71
N TRP A 337 5.52 0.89 5.73
CA TRP A 337 4.41 -0.05 5.72
C TRP A 337 4.42 -0.91 4.45
N PRO A 338 4.25 -0.38 3.23
CA PRO A 338 4.24 -1.20 2.01
C PRO A 338 5.55 -1.92 1.75
N LEU A 339 6.69 -1.34 2.10
CA LEU A 339 7.98 -2.01 1.99
C LEU A 339 8.07 -3.24 2.89
N SER A 340 7.44 -3.19 4.07
CA SER A 340 7.38 -4.32 5.01
C SER A 340 6.39 -5.39 4.54
N GLU A 341 5.25 -4.99 3.99
CA GLU A 341 4.30 -5.90 3.34
C GLU A 341 4.97 -6.64 2.18
N PHE A 342 5.63 -5.90 1.29
CA PHE A 342 6.33 -6.49 0.15
C PHE A 342 7.53 -7.35 0.57
N TYR A 343 8.23 -6.97 1.66
CA TYR A 343 9.28 -7.79 2.23
C TYR A 343 8.75 -9.15 2.69
N ALA A 344 7.63 -9.17 3.42
CA ALA A 344 6.99 -10.41 3.86
C ALA A 344 6.47 -11.23 2.67
N PHE A 345 5.87 -10.57 1.67
CA PHE A 345 5.33 -11.19 0.47
C PHE A 345 6.42 -11.87 -0.39
N SER A 346 7.59 -11.24 -0.49
CA SER A 346 8.72 -11.73 -1.29
C SER A 346 9.79 -12.47 -0.46
N ASP A 347 9.53 -12.78 0.80
CA ASP A 347 10.53 -13.29 1.73
C ASP A 347 11.09 -14.65 1.32
N GLN A 348 12.37 -14.67 1.02
CA GLN A 348 13.14 -15.83 0.57
C GLN A 348 13.85 -16.58 1.70
N ARG A 349 13.73 -16.11 2.95
CA ARG A 349 14.39 -16.76 4.08
C ARG A 349 13.83 -18.15 4.34
N THR A 350 14.67 -19.05 4.84
CA THR A 350 14.31 -20.45 5.15
C THR A 350 13.10 -20.55 6.09
N ALA A 351 12.91 -19.55 6.96
CA ALA A 351 11.76 -19.50 7.85
C ALA A 351 10.42 -19.22 7.15
N ASN A 352 10.46 -18.70 5.92
CA ASN A 352 9.27 -18.13 5.27
C ASN A 352 8.97 -18.66 3.86
N THR A 353 9.75 -19.61 3.36
CA THR A 353 9.69 -20.08 1.96
C THR A 353 8.34 -20.67 1.52
N ASN A 354 7.43 -20.92 2.45
CA ASN A 354 6.10 -21.44 2.13
C ASN A 354 4.98 -20.41 2.27
N GLN A 355 5.30 -19.17 2.64
CA GLN A 355 4.28 -18.15 2.88
C GLN A 355 3.58 -17.67 1.61
N ASN A 356 4.32 -17.55 0.51
CA ASN A 356 3.80 -17.02 -0.75
C ASN A 356 4.27 -17.85 -1.94
N PRO A 357 3.76 -19.09 -2.09
CA PRO A 357 4.23 -20.01 -3.13
C PRO A 357 4.03 -19.47 -4.54
N ALA A 358 2.96 -18.69 -4.80
CA ALA A 358 2.72 -18.07 -6.09
C ALA A 358 3.80 -17.04 -6.44
N PHE A 359 4.19 -16.20 -5.47
CA PHE A 359 5.29 -15.27 -5.67
C PHE A 359 6.59 -15.99 -6.04
N HIS A 360 6.95 -17.01 -5.28
CA HIS A 360 8.17 -17.79 -5.54
C HIS A 360 8.14 -18.49 -6.88
N ALA A 361 7.00 -19.03 -7.30
CA ALA A 361 6.85 -19.71 -8.56
C ALA A 361 7.11 -18.82 -9.78
N VAL A 362 6.80 -17.53 -9.68
CA VAL A 362 6.87 -16.59 -10.79
C VAL A 362 8.07 -15.68 -10.72
N PHE A 363 8.31 -15.08 -9.57
CA PHE A 363 9.25 -13.95 -9.43
C PHE A 363 10.63 -14.34 -8.90
N ASP A 364 10.87 -15.62 -8.61
CA ASP A 364 12.16 -16.13 -8.15
C ASP A 364 12.84 -16.93 -9.26
N GLY A 365 13.56 -16.28 -10.11
CA GLY A 365 14.26 -16.86 -11.24
C GLY A 365 13.79 -16.35 -12.59
N ALA A 366 14.43 -16.81 -13.66
CA ALA A 366 14.21 -16.29 -15.01
C ALA A 366 12.72 -16.28 -15.42
N PRO A 367 12.20 -15.20 -16.02
CA PRO A 367 12.96 -14.02 -16.50
C PRO A 367 13.26 -12.96 -15.43
N PHE A 368 12.94 -13.22 -14.18
CA PHE A 368 13.21 -12.34 -13.05
C PHE A 368 14.57 -12.70 -12.41
N ALA A 369 15.13 -11.76 -11.66
CA ALA A 369 16.34 -12.00 -10.91
C ALA A 369 16.04 -12.89 -9.69
N ALA A 370 16.81 -13.96 -9.52
CA ALA A 370 16.73 -14.79 -8.32
C ALA A 370 17.44 -14.12 -7.14
N ALA A 371 16.93 -14.35 -5.93
CA ALA A 371 17.58 -13.86 -4.73
C ALA A 371 18.94 -14.56 -4.51
N PRO A 372 20.01 -13.82 -4.20
CA PRO A 372 21.30 -14.42 -3.84
C PRO A 372 21.15 -15.38 -2.64
N ALA A 373 21.88 -16.47 -2.65
CA ALA A 373 21.83 -17.48 -1.59
C ALA A 373 22.08 -16.91 -0.18
N ALA A 374 22.92 -15.88 -0.07
CA ALA A 374 23.15 -15.18 1.20
C ALA A 374 21.88 -14.49 1.75
N ASN A 375 20.94 -14.10 0.87
CA ASN A 375 19.70 -13.43 1.24
C ASN A 375 18.55 -14.43 1.52
N GLN A 376 18.77 -15.70 1.22
CA GLN A 376 17.80 -16.78 1.50
C GLN A 376 17.96 -17.40 2.89
N THR A 377 18.96 -17.00 3.65
CA THR A 377 19.19 -17.51 5.00
C THR A 377 18.49 -16.66 6.05
N ASN A 378 18.23 -17.24 7.22
CA ASN A 378 17.66 -16.47 8.34
C ASN A 378 18.65 -15.43 8.93
N ASP A 379 19.95 -15.56 8.63
CA ASP A 379 21.00 -14.59 9.03
C ASP A 379 21.25 -13.57 7.92
N LEU A 380 20.45 -12.51 7.89
CA LEU A 380 20.61 -11.40 6.95
C LEU A 380 21.77 -10.44 7.27
N GLY A 381 22.51 -10.68 8.36
CA GLY A 381 23.71 -9.88 8.67
C GLY A 381 24.80 -10.01 7.60
N LYS A 382 24.73 -11.05 6.77
CA LYS A 382 25.63 -11.30 5.62
C LYS A 382 24.99 -11.04 4.28
N ALA A 383 23.82 -10.39 4.26
CA ALA A 383 23.10 -10.09 3.02
C ALA A 383 24.00 -9.35 2.03
N VAL A 384 23.82 -9.65 0.74
CA VAL A 384 24.55 -9.02 -0.36
C VAL A 384 23.57 -8.25 -1.24
N ALA A 385 24.07 -7.29 -1.99
CA ALA A 385 23.25 -6.55 -2.93
C ALA A 385 22.73 -7.49 -4.03
N GLY A 386 21.42 -7.44 -4.27
CA GLY A 386 20.73 -8.13 -5.35
C GLY A 386 19.73 -7.19 -6.01
N SER A 387 19.35 -7.52 -7.23
CA SER A 387 18.31 -6.81 -8.01
C SER A 387 16.97 -7.57 -8.04
N ASP A 388 16.90 -8.68 -7.32
CA ASP A 388 15.67 -9.41 -7.10
C ASP A 388 14.72 -8.66 -6.17
N ALA A 389 13.45 -9.02 -6.22
CA ALA A 389 12.40 -8.33 -5.48
C ALA A 389 12.63 -8.36 -3.96
N PHE A 390 13.07 -9.50 -3.43
CA PHE A 390 13.32 -9.63 -1.99
C PHE A 390 14.50 -8.76 -1.52
N SER A 391 15.62 -8.77 -2.26
CA SER A 391 16.78 -7.90 -1.94
C SER A 391 16.44 -6.42 -1.98
N LEU A 392 15.61 -5.99 -2.94
CA LEU A 392 15.11 -4.62 -3.01
C LEU A 392 14.30 -4.25 -1.77
N ALA A 393 13.32 -5.09 -1.42
CA ALA A 393 12.47 -4.88 -0.25
C ALA A 393 13.27 -4.89 1.07
N LEU A 394 14.20 -5.82 1.21
CA LEU A 394 15.13 -5.91 2.34
C LEU A 394 15.92 -4.61 2.54
N ASN A 395 16.53 -4.11 1.46
CA ASN A 395 17.37 -2.92 1.54
C ASN A 395 16.55 -1.67 1.87
N LEU A 396 15.40 -1.50 1.21
CA LEU A 396 14.56 -0.31 1.36
C LEU A 396 13.84 -0.27 2.71
N SER A 397 13.30 -1.38 3.18
CA SER A 397 12.64 -1.46 4.50
C SER A 397 13.65 -1.22 5.63
N ASN A 398 14.84 -1.83 5.56
CA ASN A 398 15.89 -1.61 6.54
C ASN A 398 16.45 -0.18 6.52
N LEU A 399 16.64 0.42 5.34
CA LEU A 399 17.03 1.82 5.20
C LEU A 399 16.00 2.73 5.88
N THR A 400 14.72 2.54 5.56
CA THR A 400 13.63 3.38 6.07
C THR A 400 13.51 3.25 7.59
N PHE A 401 13.59 2.02 8.12
CA PHE A 401 13.57 1.78 9.57
C PHE A 401 14.77 2.41 10.29
N LYS A 402 15.99 2.24 9.76
CA LYS A 402 17.19 2.85 10.33
C LYS A 402 17.12 4.38 10.30
N ASN A 403 16.51 4.95 9.26
CA ASN A 403 16.28 6.39 9.18
C ASN A 403 15.22 6.88 10.16
N LEU A 404 14.16 6.13 10.44
CA LEU A 404 13.24 6.45 11.53
C LEU A 404 14.00 6.60 12.87
N GLN A 405 14.92 5.69 13.14
CA GLN A 405 15.73 5.75 14.36
C GLN A 405 16.75 6.89 14.35
N ALA A 406 17.45 7.12 13.23
CA ALA A 406 18.56 8.05 13.16
C ALA A 406 18.13 9.51 12.91
N LEU A 407 17.06 9.73 12.14
CA LEU A 407 16.64 11.06 11.71
C LEU A 407 15.46 11.59 12.51
N HIS A 408 14.53 10.72 12.90
CA HIS A 408 13.30 11.15 13.55
C HIS A 408 13.24 10.86 15.05
N PHE A 409 13.93 9.85 15.56
CA PHE A 409 13.84 9.55 16.99
C PHE A 409 14.62 10.56 17.83
N GLU A 410 13.94 11.27 18.73
CA GLU A 410 14.54 12.16 19.75
C GLU A 410 14.66 11.39 21.08
N PRO A 411 15.89 10.98 21.47
CA PRO A 411 16.07 10.06 22.57
C PRO A 411 15.72 10.63 23.96
N LYS A 412 15.82 11.95 24.16
CA LYS A 412 15.49 12.58 25.45
C LYS A 412 13.99 12.63 25.69
N ALA A 413 13.21 12.89 24.64
CA ALA A 413 11.76 12.86 24.70
C ALA A 413 11.20 11.44 24.55
N GLY A 414 11.93 10.54 23.93
CA GLY A 414 11.51 9.17 23.67
C GLY A 414 10.44 9.06 22.58
N THR A 415 10.49 9.92 21.56
CA THR A 415 9.48 10.02 20.51
C THR A 415 10.10 10.27 19.14
N LEU A 416 9.31 9.97 18.11
CA LEU A 416 9.59 10.37 16.74
C LEU A 416 9.11 11.81 16.53
N VAL A 417 9.90 12.62 15.85
CA VAL A 417 9.59 14.01 15.48
C VAL A 417 9.26 14.11 13.99
N ASP A 418 8.51 15.14 13.62
CA ASP A 418 7.89 15.29 12.31
C ASP A 418 8.88 15.34 11.15
N SER A 419 10.03 15.99 11.33
CA SER A 419 11.00 16.12 10.25
C SER A 419 12.44 16.24 10.72
N TRP A 420 13.33 15.97 9.76
CA TRP A 420 14.76 16.18 9.89
C TRP A 420 15.30 16.86 8.63
N GLN A 421 16.20 17.82 8.79
CA GLN A 421 16.88 18.46 7.68
C GLN A 421 18.28 18.92 8.08
N ALA A 422 19.26 18.60 7.25
CA ALA A 422 20.64 19.06 7.41
C ALA A 422 21.22 18.87 8.83
N GLY A 423 20.97 17.74 9.46
CA GLY A 423 21.47 17.40 10.79
C GLY A 423 20.61 17.91 11.94
N LYS A 424 19.46 18.53 11.68
CA LYS A 424 18.54 19.04 12.71
C LYS A 424 17.20 18.35 12.64
N GLN A 425 16.74 17.87 13.79
CA GLN A 425 15.37 17.41 13.99
C GLN A 425 14.43 18.60 14.22
N ALA A 426 13.20 18.49 13.71
CA ALA A 426 12.13 19.39 14.12
C ALA A 426 11.84 19.21 15.60
N GLY A 427 11.48 20.29 16.27
CA GLY A 427 11.06 20.25 17.67
C GLY A 427 9.56 19.97 17.85
N HIS A 428 8.90 19.36 16.87
CA HIS A 428 7.45 19.13 16.87
C HIS A 428 7.11 17.66 16.61
N VAL A 429 6.00 17.20 17.20
CA VAL A 429 5.42 15.87 17.05
C VAL A 429 3.95 16.03 16.70
N THR A 430 3.56 15.59 15.50
CA THR A 430 2.16 15.49 15.09
C THR A 430 1.59 14.15 15.56
N THR A 431 0.47 14.17 16.26
CA THR A 431 -0.16 12.96 16.83
C THR A 431 -0.54 11.95 15.75
N PHE A 432 -1.06 12.42 14.63
CA PHE A 432 -1.42 11.56 13.50
C PHE A 432 -0.22 10.73 13.01
N ASP A 433 0.89 11.39 12.68
CA ASP A 433 2.08 10.72 12.15
C ASP A 433 2.78 9.85 13.20
N ALA A 434 2.83 10.33 14.45
CA ALA A 434 3.35 9.56 15.57
C ALA A 434 2.56 8.27 15.82
N ALA A 435 1.26 8.29 15.60
CA ALA A 435 0.37 7.14 15.75
C ALA A 435 0.47 6.17 14.57
N TYR A 436 0.43 6.66 13.32
CA TYR A 436 0.57 5.79 12.15
C TYR A 436 1.98 5.18 12.02
N ALA A 437 3.00 5.85 12.54
CA ALA A 437 4.32 5.24 12.67
C ALA A 437 4.31 3.95 13.52
N LEU A 438 3.41 3.84 14.52
CA LEU A 438 3.23 2.60 15.29
C LEU A 438 2.68 1.46 14.43
N VAL A 439 1.77 1.76 13.49
CA VAL A 439 1.23 0.78 12.54
C VAL A 439 2.35 0.25 11.65
N ALA A 440 3.10 1.14 11.01
CA ALA A 440 4.20 0.77 10.13
C ALA A 440 5.31 -0.03 10.87
N LEU A 441 5.62 0.36 12.12
CA LEU A 441 6.60 -0.34 12.95
C LEU A 441 6.12 -1.74 13.38
N GLN A 442 4.84 -1.91 13.65
CA GLN A 442 4.24 -3.21 13.98
C GLN A 442 4.32 -4.16 12.78
N ILE A 443 3.97 -3.69 11.59
CA ILE A 443 4.08 -4.47 10.34
C ILE A 443 5.55 -4.81 10.05
N PHE A 444 6.45 -3.83 10.16
CA PHE A 444 7.89 -4.05 10.00
C PHE A 444 8.42 -5.13 10.94
N GLN A 445 8.06 -5.07 12.22
CA GLN A 445 8.47 -6.07 13.20
C GLN A 445 8.00 -7.48 12.79
N ARG A 446 6.73 -7.61 12.38
CA ARG A 446 6.19 -8.90 11.96
C ARG A 446 6.93 -9.46 10.75
N ALA A 447 7.16 -8.62 9.74
CA ALA A 447 7.91 -9.00 8.54
C ALA A 447 9.35 -9.43 8.87
N GLN A 448 10.05 -8.69 9.76
CA GLN A 448 11.41 -9.05 10.18
C GLN A 448 11.46 -10.38 10.94
N ASP A 449 10.47 -10.65 11.76
CA ASP A 449 10.41 -11.84 12.60
C ASP A 449 9.73 -13.05 11.92
N ALA A 450 9.48 -12.97 10.62
CA ALA A 450 8.82 -14.00 9.82
C ALA A 450 7.42 -14.38 10.35
N LEU A 451 6.71 -13.43 10.91
CA LEU A 451 5.31 -13.56 11.32
C LEU A 451 4.38 -13.23 10.14
N PRO A 452 3.17 -13.77 10.13
CA PRO A 452 2.19 -13.48 9.09
C PRO A 452 1.93 -11.98 8.93
N VAL A 453 1.95 -11.50 7.67
CA VAL A 453 1.71 -10.11 7.29
C VAL A 453 0.82 -10.10 6.04
N GLY A 454 -0.21 -9.26 6.04
CA GLY A 454 -1.11 -9.09 4.90
C GLY A 454 -2.07 -10.26 4.67
N TYR A 455 -2.72 -10.26 3.53
CA TYR A 455 -3.73 -11.26 3.15
C TYR A 455 -3.12 -12.64 2.85
N ALA A 456 -1.95 -12.67 2.25
CA ALA A 456 -1.26 -13.89 1.83
C ALA A 456 -0.50 -14.59 2.95
N ALA A 457 -0.77 -14.22 4.19
CA ALA A 457 -0.11 -14.77 5.35
C ALA A 457 -0.54 -16.20 5.60
N GLY A 458 0.11 -17.15 4.96
CA GLY A 458 -0.02 -18.56 5.33
C GLY A 458 0.24 -18.76 6.83
N ASP A 459 -0.41 -19.75 7.40
CA ASP A 459 -0.18 -20.14 8.79
C ASP A 459 1.22 -20.79 8.91
N ASN A 460 2.23 -19.96 9.19
CA ASN A 460 3.58 -20.44 9.45
C ASN A 460 3.74 -21.03 10.87
N GLY A 461 2.65 -21.12 11.60
CA GLY A 461 2.50 -21.81 12.87
C GLY A 461 3.46 -21.37 13.96
N GLU A 462 4.73 -21.64 13.83
CA GLU A 462 5.66 -21.55 14.96
C GLU A 462 7.03 -20.92 14.64
N LEU A 463 7.30 -20.54 13.39
CA LEU A 463 8.60 -20.03 12.98
C LEU A 463 8.70 -18.52 13.23
N ASN A 464 8.63 -18.15 14.49
CA ASN A 464 8.89 -16.78 14.94
C ASN A 464 10.41 -16.59 15.10
N LEU A 465 10.99 -15.86 14.17
CA LEU A 465 12.36 -15.37 14.34
C LEU A 465 12.31 -14.17 15.30
N LYS A 466 13.22 -14.13 16.24
CA LYS A 466 13.45 -12.94 17.05
C LYS A 466 14.66 -12.21 16.50
N THR A 467 14.41 -11.36 15.51
CA THR A 467 15.48 -10.61 14.87
C THR A 467 15.87 -9.38 15.69
N PRO A 468 17.14 -8.94 15.64
CA PRO A 468 17.54 -7.69 16.28
C PRO A 468 16.73 -6.48 15.80
N GLN A 469 16.33 -6.46 14.53
CA GLN A 469 15.51 -5.40 13.95
C GLN A 469 14.08 -5.44 14.50
N GLY A 470 13.49 -6.62 14.63
CA GLY A 470 12.17 -6.80 15.24
C GLY A 470 12.17 -6.36 16.72
N GLU A 471 13.19 -6.72 17.49
CA GLU A 471 13.32 -6.27 18.88
C GLU A 471 13.47 -4.74 18.99
N GLN A 472 14.25 -4.12 18.10
CA GLN A 472 14.40 -2.66 18.05
C GLN A 472 13.10 -1.98 17.69
N ALA A 473 12.33 -2.55 16.74
CA ALA A 473 11.02 -2.02 16.38
C ALA A 473 10.03 -2.08 17.55
N ILE A 474 9.96 -3.20 18.28
CA ILE A 474 9.14 -3.31 19.49
C ILE A 474 9.55 -2.29 20.56
N ALA A 475 10.84 -2.09 20.75
CA ALA A 475 11.34 -1.10 21.71
C ALA A 475 10.94 0.33 21.32
N LEU A 476 10.98 0.64 20.02
CA LEU A 476 10.54 1.94 19.49
C LEU A 476 9.02 2.12 19.60
N VAL A 477 8.25 1.07 19.31
CA VAL A 477 6.78 1.05 19.50
C VAL A 477 6.41 1.38 20.94
N ARG A 478 7.06 0.75 21.93
CA ARG A 478 6.80 1.03 23.35
C ARG A 478 7.07 2.49 23.70
N LYS A 479 8.21 3.02 23.31
CA LYS A 479 8.57 4.42 23.58
C LYS A 479 7.58 5.39 22.95
N GLN A 480 7.25 5.18 21.69
CA GLN A 480 6.34 6.05 20.95
C GLN A 480 4.92 6.01 21.52
N ALA A 481 4.40 4.82 21.83
CA ALA A 481 3.06 4.68 22.42
C ALA A 481 3.01 5.27 23.84
N ASP A 482 4.03 5.04 24.67
CA ASP A 482 4.13 5.65 26.01
C ASP A 482 4.23 7.17 25.92
N PHE A 483 4.93 7.72 24.93
CA PHE A 483 4.98 9.16 24.70
C PHE A 483 3.58 9.73 24.37
N ILE A 484 2.83 9.10 23.48
CA ILE A 484 1.46 9.53 23.14
C ILE A 484 0.60 9.58 24.40
N LEU A 485 0.62 8.55 25.22
CA LEU A 485 -0.18 8.48 26.45
C LEU A 485 0.23 9.49 27.50
N ALA A 486 1.53 9.73 27.66
CA ALA A 486 2.06 10.59 28.71
C ALA A 486 2.03 12.07 28.34
N ASN A 487 2.19 12.42 27.08
CA ASN A 487 2.46 13.79 26.66
C ASN A 487 1.38 14.40 25.75
N LEU A 488 0.61 13.59 25.00
CA LEU A 488 -0.38 14.11 24.06
C LEU A 488 -1.81 14.02 24.60
N LYS A 489 -2.08 13.20 25.63
CA LYS A 489 -3.41 13.04 26.21
C LYS A 489 -3.77 14.23 27.11
N GLY A 490 -4.87 14.90 26.80
CA GLY A 490 -5.44 15.97 27.60
C GLY A 490 -6.25 15.47 28.81
N LYS A 491 -6.58 16.38 29.72
CA LYS A 491 -7.37 16.07 30.94
C LYS A 491 -8.78 15.59 30.65
N ASN A 492 -9.32 15.91 29.48
CA ASN A 492 -10.65 15.47 29.00
C ASN A 492 -10.64 14.08 28.37
N GLY A 493 -9.51 13.40 28.37
CA GLY A 493 -9.36 12.05 27.80
C GLY A 493 -9.04 12.03 26.30
N LEU A 494 -9.13 13.15 25.60
CA LEU A 494 -8.77 13.30 24.18
C LEU A 494 -7.27 13.57 24.03
N VAL A 495 -6.70 13.25 22.86
CA VAL A 495 -5.34 13.64 22.51
C VAL A 495 -5.33 15.00 21.80
N HIS A 496 -4.28 15.75 21.94
CA HIS A 496 -4.02 16.96 21.19
C HIS A 496 -3.45 16.63 19.80
N ASP A 497 -3.57 17.53 18.84
CA ASP A 497 -3.09 17.33 17.46
C ASP A 497 -1.56 17.18 17.39
N GLY A 498 -0.87 17.72 18.37
CA GLY A 498 0.57 17.62 18.47
C GLY A 498 1.15 18.27 19.71
N LEU A 499 2.47 18.32 19.73
CA LEU A 499 3.27 18.91 20.81
C LEU A 499 4.57 19.48 20.26
N THR A 500 4.90 20.72 20.64
CA THR A 500 6.26 21.23 20.51
C THR A 500 7.11 20.74 21.69
N LEU A 501 8.19 20.03 21.43
CA LEU A 501 9.06 19.45 22.47
C LEU A 501 9.64 20.55 23.38
N GLY A 502 9.51 20.36 24.68
CA GLY A 502 9.87 21.37 25.68
C GLY A 502 8.96 22.59 25.71
N GLY A 503 7.86 22.57 24.95
CA GLY A 503 6.90 23.65 24.82
C GLY A 503 5.47 23.28 25.20
N LYS A 504 4.51 23.71 24.37
CA LYS A 504 3.09 23.52 24.61
C LYS A 504 2.49 22.45 23.72
N LEU A 505 1.45 21.81 24.25
CA LEU A 505 0.49 21.05 23.45
C LEU A 505 -0.19 21.97 22.43
N ASP A 506 -0.44 21.45 21.25
CA ASP A 506 -1.27 22.14 20.27
C ASP A 506 -2.67 22.32 20.82
N ALA A 507 -3.32 23.43 20.43
CA ALA A 507 -4.65 23.75 20.94
C ALA A 507 -5.74 22.79 20.38
N GLY A 508 -5.52 22.25 19.19
CA GLY A 508 -6.45 21.37 18.49
C GLY A 508 -6.51 19.97 19.11
N GLN A 509 -7.68 19.36 19.00
CA GLN A 509 -7.97 17.96 19.34
C GLN A 509 -8.85 17.40 18.21
N SER A 510 -8.31 17.32 17.01
CA SER A 510 -9.05 16.92 15.81
C SER A 510 -9.54 15.47 15.88
N ILE A 511 -10.55 15.15 15.10
CA ILE A 511 -11.02 13.78 14.90
C ILE A 511 -9.88 12.90 14.35
N ASP A 512 -9.12 13.41 13.40
CA ASP A 512 -7.97 12.74 12.81
C ASP A 512 -6.97 12.27 13.85
N ALA A 513 -6.60 13.15 14.79
CA ALA A 513 -5.67 12.82 15.87
C ALA A 513 -6.23 11.73 16.81
N GLN A 514 -7.55 11.81 17.15
CA GLN A 514 -8.17 10.80 18.02
C GLN A 514 -8.14 9.42 17.39
N PHE A 515 -8.66 9.31 16.17
CA PHE A 515 -8.79 8.01 15.51
C PHE A 515 -7.43 7.46 15.08
N ALA A 516 -6.49 8.28 14.62
CA ALA A 516 -5.12 7.85 14.39
C ALA A 516 -4.48 7.30 15.67
N ALA A 517 -4.65 7.97 16.82
CA ALA A 517 -4.12 7.50 18.09
C ALA A 517 -4.75 6.17 18.53
N ILE A 518 -6.06 5.98 18.35
CA ILE A 518 -6.73 4.69 18.60
C ILE A 518 -6.09 3.59 17.74
N ARG A 519 -5.96 3.82 16.43
CA ARG A 519 -5.33 2.89 15.47
C ARG A 519 -3.90 2.53 15.88
N GLY A 520 -3.08 3.55 16.21
CA GLY A 520 -1.69 3.36 16.60
C GLY A 520 -1.53 2.64 17.96
N LEU A 521 -2.36 2.96 18.95
CA LEU A 521 -2.34 2.27 20.24
C LEU A 521 -2.77 0.80 20.12
N THR A 522 -3.71 0.50 19.23
CA THR A 522 -4.07 -0.89 18.92
C THR A 522 -2.90 -1.63 18.26
N ALA A 523 -2.21 -1.00 17.31
CA ALA A 523 -1.00 -1.57 16.72
C ALA A 523 0.09 -1.81 17.79
N ALA A 524 0.25 -0.89 18.74
CA ALA A 524 1.18 -1.07 19.86
C ALA A 524 0.77 -2.26 20.76
N PHE A 525 -0.51 -2.48 21.00
CA PHE A 525 -1.00 -3.66 21.71
C PHE A 525 -0.67 -4.94 20.93
N LEU A 526 -0.93 -4.98 19.63
CA LEU A 526 -0.63 -6.14 18.79
C LEU A 526 0.86 -6.48 18.74
N ALA A 527 1.73 -5.46 18.68
CA ALA A 527 3.18 -5.66 18.68
C ALA A 527 3.76 -6.11 20.03
N THR A 528 3.14 -5.68 21.14
CA THR A 528 3.77 -5.82 22.47
C THR A 528 3.01 -6.72 23.43
N SER A 529 1.78 -7.08 23.13
CA SER A 529 0.80 -7.76 24.00
C SER A 529 0.54 -7.02 25.34
N ASP A 530 0.93 -5.74 25.45
CA ASP A 530 0.73 -4.96 26.66
C ASP A 530 -0.68 -4.36 26.71
N ALA A 531 -1.51 -4.92 27.59
CA ALA A 531 -2.92 -4.57 27.73
C ALA A 531 -3.19 -3.08 28.02
N LYS A 532 -2.18 -2.32 28.52
CA LYS A 532 -2.34 -0.88 28.77
C LYS A 532 -2.69 -0.12 27.49
N TYR A 533 -2.11 -0.49 26.34
CA TYR A 533 -2.36 0.18 25.06
C TYR A 533 -3.79 -0.08 24.55
N ARG A 534 -4.25 -1.33 24.64
CA ARG A 534 -5.64 -1.68 24.31
C ARG A 534 -6.64 -0.93 25.21
N THR A 535 -6.35 -0.88 26.50
CA THR A 535 -7.20 -0.15 27.46
C THR A 535 -7.24 1.32 27.11
N ALA A 536 -6.08 1.94 26.83
CA ALA A 536 -5.99 3.34 26.46
C ALA A 536 -6.70 3.65 25.12
N ALA A 537 -6.61 2.77 24.12
CA ALA A 537 -7.33 2.91 22.85
C ALA A 537 -8.86 2.93 23.08
N ARG A 538 -9.38 2.01 23.91
CA ARG A 538 -10.82 1.96 24.26
C ARG A 538 -11.27 3.21 25.03
N GLU A 539 -10.49 3.66 26.00
CA GLU A 539 -10.80 4.89 26.74
C GLU A 539 -10.83 6.11 25.81
N LEU A 540 -9.88 6.19 24.88
CA LEU A 540 -9.82 7.28 23.92
C LEU A 540 -11.01 7.21 22.95
N PHE A 541 -11.40 6.02 22.49
CA PHE A 541 -12.58 5.85 21.65
C PHE A 541 -13.84 6.34 22.37
N ILE A 542 -14.07 5.95 23.64
CA ILE A 542 -15.21 6.39 24.43
C ILE A 542 -15.21 7.92 24.59
N ALA A 543 -14.03 8.53 24.79
CA ALA A 543 -13.92 9.98 24.92
C ALA A 543 -14.20 10.70 23.59
N ALA A 544 -13.68 10.18 22.47
CA ALA A 544 -13.91 10.71 21.13
C ALA A 544 -15.36 10.56 20.69
N ASP A 545 -15.96 9.39 20.94
CA ASP A 545 -17.38 9.13 20.66
C ASP A 545 -18.28 10.12 21.39
N LYS A 546 -18.06 10.28 22.68
CA LYS A 546 -18.80 11.25 23.51
C LYS A 546 -18.64 12.70 23.04
N ALA A 547 -17.46 13.06 22.54
CA ALA A 547 -17.15 14.44 22.16
C ALA A 547 -17.65 14.80 20.76
N TYR A 548 -17.60 13.86 19.82
CA TYR A 548 -17.75 14.15 18.40
C TYR A 548 -18.87 13.40 17.70
N PHE A 549 -19.38 12.28 18.25
CA PHE A 549 -20.43 11.53 17.58
C PHE A 549 -21.71 12.35 17.47
N ASN A 550 -22.21 12.45 16.25
CA ASN A 550 -23.47 13.12 15.95
C ASN A 550 -24.50 12.09 15.49
N ALA A 551 -25.40 11.70 16.39
CA ALA A 551 -26.41 10.69 16.12
C ALA A 551 -27.35 11.04 14.93
N LYS A 552 -27.52 12.33 14.62
CA LYS A 552 -28.35 12.76 13.49
C LYS A 552 -27.64 12.58 12.15
N ALA A 553 -26.33 12.76 12.14
CA ALA A 553 -25.50 12.56 10.97
C ALA A 553 -25.01 11.10 10.84
N GLY A 554 -25.11 10.31 11.92
CA GLY A 554 -24.59 8.93 11.97
C GLY A 554 -23.06 8.83 11.96
N THR A 555 -22.35 9.93 12.25
CA THR A 555 -20.89 9.99 12.17
C THR A 555 -20.30 10.99 13.16
N TRP A 556 -18.97 11.03 13.27
CA TRP A 556 -18.26 11.96 14.13
C TRP A 556 -18.03 13.28 13.40
N LEU A 557 -18.42 14.39 14.02
CA LEU A 557 -18.32 15.74 13.46
C LEU A 557 -17.56 16.66 14.40
N ALA A 558 -16.59 17.40 13.87
CA ALA A 558 -15.96 18.50 14.59
C ALA A 558 -16.78 19.78 14.44
N GLY A 559 -17.39 20.27 15.53
CA GLY A 559 -18.20 21.47 15.52
C GLY A 559 -19.58 21.32 14.86
N LYS A 560 -20.15 22.42 14.37
CA LYS A 560 -21.47 22.44 13.73
C LYS A 560 -21.45 22.03 12.26
N GLN A 561 -20.32 22.17 11.61
CA GLN A 561 -20.06 21.74 10.24
C GLN A 561 -18.82 20.84 10.28
N GLY A 562 -19.02 19.54 10.02
CA GLY A 562 -17.91 18.62 9.94
C GLY A 562 -17.17 18.82 8.62
N GLU A 563 -15.87 18.92 8.69
CA GLU A 563 -14.98 18.86 7.52
C GLU A 563 -14.28 17.52 7.54
N TYR A 564 -14.33 16.81 6.41
CA TYR A 564 -13.66 15.54 6.23
C TYR A 564 -12.63 15.65 5.12
N THR A 565 -11.47 15.10 5.38
CA THR A 565 -10.44 14.85 4.39
C THR A 565 -10.26 13.35 4.20
N PRO A 566 -9.59 12.89 3.16
CA PRO A 566 -9.22 11.48 3.05
C PRO A 566 -8.40 10.97 4.26
N TRP A 567 -7.58 11.82 4.90
CA TRP A 567 -6.89 11.48 6.15
C TRP A 567 -7.86 11.17 7.29
N THR A 568 -8.93 11.97 7.42
CA THR A 568 -9.99 11.75 8.41
C THR A 568 -10.66 10.39 8.18
N GLN A 569 -11.02 10.10 6.93
CA GLN A 569 -11.65 8.83 6.56
C GLN A 569 -10.73 7.65 6.86
N ALA A 570 -9.45 7.73 6.48
CA ALA A 570 -8.46 6.70 6.77
C ALA A 570 -8.37 6.40 8.27
N ALA A 571 -8.24 7.45 9.09
CA ALA A 571 -8.11 7.32 10.53
C ALA A 571 -9.34 6.66 11.17
N ILE A 572 -10.56 7.10 10.78
CA ILE A 572 -11.80 6.52 11.28
C ILE A 572 -11.91 5.04 10.89
N SER A 573 -11.76 4.71 9.62
CA SER A 573 -11.87 3.34 9.12
C SER A 573 -10.85 2.42 9.79
N GLY A 574 -9.59 2.82 9.83
CA GLY A 574 -8.53 2.04 10.46
C GLY A 574 -8.73 1.84 11.96
N ALA A 575 -9.24 2.84 12.67
CA ALA A 575 -9.53 2.71 14.10
C ALA A 575 -10.72 1.82 14.39
N LEU A 576 -11.79 1.91 13.59
CA LEU A 576 -13.01 1.09 13.80
C LEU A 576 -12.73 -0.39 13.55
N ARG A 577 -11.94 -0.71 12.54
CA ARG A 577 -11.52 -2.07 12.26
C ARG A 577 -10.64 -2.68 13.36
N SER A 578 -9.81 -1.86 14.04
CA SER A 578 -8.83 -2.31 15.03
C SER A 578 -9.45 -2.60 16.38
#